data_3a84d065272924e731b22e802218a804
#
_entry.id   3a84d065272924e731b22e802218a804
#
_cell.length_a   1.000
_cell.length_b   1.000
_cell.length_c   1.000
_cell.angle_alpha   90.00
_cell.angle_beta   90.00
_cell.angle_gamma   90.00
#
_symmetry.space_group_name_H-M   'P 1'
#
loop_
_entity.id
_entity.type
_entity.pdbx_description
1 polymer ?
#
loop_
_entity_poly.entity_id
_entity_poly.type
_entity_poly.pdbx_seq_one_letter_code
_entity_poly.pdbx_strand_id
1 'polypeptide(L)'
;MSETLVPAASPLPPIATSLTPGLPTAADLFDFAASAERRFRTLRLRIEERTVTAAGVSLGSVELLIDRPHARVTTAHPQGGYDVWLTDGADVRGYNAVTNTTTRRPHRAAPTGLDDRGLPKSSRVPTDMGPLPGKGWATTFVRPGSFCGTVLAGAVLGAVHETRLAGRIALTIEAAAPRAVGLDGDRADFRFRVTFDRLTGALLGVEEFRGAHLVRSALCSSFEADASIPASAFDLELPPDVVTLY
;
A
#
# COMPACT_ATOMS: atom_id res chain seq x y z
N MET A 1 -36.25 -7.40 -30.82
CA MET A 1 -35.45 -7.70 -29.62
C MET A 1 -34.00 -7.48 -30.03
N SER A 2 -33.39 -6.36 -29.64
CA SER A 2 -31.98 -6.04 -29.94
C SER A 2 -31.11 -6.61 -28.83
N GLU A 3 -30.32 -7.61 -29.13
CA GLU A 3 -29.28 -8.12 -28.24
C GLU A 3 -28.18 -7.03 -28.10
N THR A 4 -28.06 -6.46 -26.91
CA THR A 4 -26.97 -5.56 -26.58
C THR A 4 -25.71 -6.39 -26.39
N LEU A 5 -24.84 -6.42 -27.39
CA LEU A 5 -23.50 -7.00 -27.30
C LEU A 5 -22.74 -6.30 -26.17
N VAL A 6 -22.57 -7.00 -25.05
CA VAL A 6 -21.65 -6.61 -23.98
C VAL A 6 -20.24 -6.77 -24.53
N PRO A 7 -19.44 -5.70 -24.65
CA PRO A 7 -18.06 -5.83 -25.11
C PRO A 7 -17.29 -6.74 -24.16
N ALA A 8 -16.66 -7.77 -24.70
CA ALA A 8 -15.78 -8.65 -23.96
C ALA A 8 -14.69 -7.81 -23.26
N ALA A 9 -14.52 -8.00 -21.97
CA ALA A 9 -13.47 -7.33 -21.22
C ALA A 9 -12.12 -7.65 -21.86
N SER A 10 -11.36 -6.61 -22.22
CA SER A 10 -10.01 -6.79 -22.75
C SER A 10 -9.19 -7.62 -21.76
N PRO A 11 -8.45 -8.65 -22.22
CA PRO A 11 -7.62 -9.44 -21.34
C PRO A 11 -6.63 -8.53 -20.62
N LEU A 12 -6.47 -8.75 -19.30
CA LEU A 12 -5.48 -8.03 -18.53
C LEU A 12 -4.09 -8.29 -19.10
N PRO A 13 -3.21 -7.28 -19.13
CA PRO A 13 -1.84 -7.48 -19.58
C PRO A 13 -1.18 -8.59 -18.76
N PRO A 14 -0.32 -9.41 -19.39
CA PRO A 14 0.37 -10.49 -18.72
C PRO A 14 1.20 -9.91 -17.56
N ILE A 15 1.13 -10.56 -16.40
CA ILE A 15 1.89 -10.16 -15.22
C ILE A 15 3.32 -10.62 -15.42
N ALA A 16 4.29 -9.70 -15.30
CA ALA A 16 5.68 -10.09 -15.17
C ALA A 16 5.83 -10.90 -13.88
N THR A 17 6.14 -12.18 -14.01
CA THR A 17 6.27 -13.11 -12.87
C THR A 17 7.58 -12.92 -12.11
N SER A 18 8.61 -12.39 -12.77
CA SER A 18 9.92 -12.11 -12.18
C SER A 18 10.62 -10.97 -12.92
N LEU A 19 11.52 -10.30 -12.22
CA LEU A 19 12.48 -9.41 -12.86
C LEU A 19 13.57 -10.20 -13.57
N THR A 20 14.10 -9.64 -14.65
CA THR A 20 15.28 -10.19 -15.34
C THR A 20 16.47 -10.30 -14.39
N PRO A 21 17.39 -11.27 -14.60
CA PRO A 21 18.66 -11.32 -13.87
C PRO A 21 19.45 -10.02 -13.99
N GLY A 22 20.05 -9.58 -12.89
CA GLY A 22 20.79 -8.30 -12.82
C GLY A 22 19.96 -7.17 -12.23
N LEU A 23 20.43 -5.93 -12.38
CA LEU A 23 19.73 -4.74 -11.93
C LEU A 23 18.76 -4.27 -13.03
N PRO A 24 17.46 -4.14 -12.73
CA PRO A 24 16.49 -3.64 -13.70
C PRO A 24 16.66 -2.14 -13.90
N THR A 25 16.07 -1.61 -14.98
CA THR A 25 15.84 -0.17 -15.09
C THR A 25 14.76 0.28 -14.09
N ALA A 26 14.68 1.58 -13.81
CA ALA A 26 13.62 2.12 -12.96
C ALA A 26 12.23 1.84 -13.55
N ALA A 27 12.08 1.91 -14.87
CA ALA A 27 10.81 1.62 -15.54
C ALA A 27 10.40 0.15 -15.35
N ASP A 28 11.32 -0.80 -15.61
CA ASP A 28 11.04 -2.23 -15.40
C ASP A 28 10.68 -2.54 -13.94
N LEU A 29 11.36 -1.87 -12.99
CA LEU A 29 11.08 -2.02 -11.57
C LEU A 29 9.67 -1.51 -11.21
N PHE A 30 9.28 -0.35 -11.74
CA PHE A 30 7.96 0.22 -11.46
C PHE A 30 6.82 -0.58 -12.11
N ASP A 31 7.02 -1.06 -13.33
CA ASP A 31 6.06 -1.95 -14.00
C ASP A 31 5.90 -3.27 -13.25
N PHE A 32 7.01 -3.83 -12.78
CA PHE A 32 6.99 -5.00 -11.92
C PHE A 32 6.26 -4.72 -10.60
N ALA A 33 6.56 -3.62 -9.93
CA ALA A 33 5.94 -3.23 -8.68
C ALA A 33 4.44 -2.95 -8.81
N ALA A 34 3.98 -2.42 -9.95
CA ALA A 34 2.56 -2.11 -10.18
C ALA A 34 1.63 -3.31 -10.01
N SER A 35 2.13 -4.53 -10.18
CA SER A 35 1.37 -5.77 -10.02
C SER A 35 1.79 -6.60 -8.79
N ALA A 36 2.49 -6.00 -7.83
CA ALA A 36 3.04 -6.68 -6.65
C ALA A 36 1.99 -7.51 -5.89
N GLU A 37 0.82 -6.92 -5.65
CA GLU A 37 -0.27 -7.55 -4.90
C GLU A 37 -0.75 -8.89 -5.49
N ARG A 38 -0.46 -9.17 -6.76
CA ARG A 38 -0.88 -10.39 -7.46
C ARG A 38 0.11 -11.55 -7.31
N ARG A 39 1.26 -11.33 -6.63
CA ARG A 39 2.35 -12.32 -6.48
C ARG A 39 2.37 -13.01 -5.14
N PHE A 40 1.38 -12.78 -4.31
CA PHE A 40 1.20 -13.51 -3.05
C PHE A 40 -0.30 -13.69 -2.79
N ARG A 41 -0.64 -14.83 -2.19
CA ARG A 41 -2.00 -15.10 -1.72
C ARG A 41 -2.20 -14.56 -0.32
N THR A 42 -1.25 -14.85 0.56
CA THR A 42 -1.26 -14.36 1.93
C THR A 42 -0.06 -13.46 2.16
N LEU A 43 -0.21 -12.50 3.07
CA LEU A 43 0.86 -11.57 3.44
C LEU A 43 0.73 -11.21 4.92
N ARG A 44 1.85 -11.33 5.64
CA ARG A 44 2.03 -10.69 6.94
C ARG A 44 3.13 -9.64 6.80
N LEU A 45 2.80 -8.40 7.14
CA LEU A 45 3.68 -7.25 6.97
C LEU A 45 3.60 -6.37 8.22
N ARG A 46 4.77 -5.96 8.74
CA ARG A 46 4.86 -4.94 9.79
C ARG A 46 5.73 -3.80 9.30
N ILE A 47 5.19 -2.59 9.40
CA ILE A 47 5.83 -1.33 9.02
C ILE A 47 6.06 -0.51 10.29
N GLU A 48 7.25 0.04 10.44
CA GLU A 48 7.58 1.01 11.47
C GLU A 48 7.65 2.39 10.85
N GLU A 49 6.87 3.31 11.39
CA GLU A 49 6.81 4.69 10.95
C GLU A 49 7.62 5.58 11.90
N ARG A 50 8.37 6.48 11.31
CA ARG A 50 9.10 7.52 12.02
C ARG A 50 8.88 8.86 11.33
N THR A 51 8.47 9.86 12.09
CA THR A 51 8.35 11.24 11.60
C THR A 51 9.18 12.15 12.50
N VAL A 52 10.01 12.99 11.89
CA VAL A 52 10.85 13.97 12.60
C VAL A 52 10.20 15.33 12.43
N THR A 53 9.88 15.97 13.54
CA THR A 53 9.29 17.32 13.59
C THR A 53 10.12 18.21 14.48
N ALA A 54 9.82 19.53 14.50
CA ALA A 54 10.44 20.45 15.44
C ALA A 54 10.18 20.09 16.92
N ALA A 55 9.09 19.36 17.20
CA ALA A 55 8.73 18.91 18.54
C ALA A 55 9.44 17.59 18.94
N GLY A 56 10.17 16.95 18.02
CA GLY A 56 10.89 15.71 18.26
C GLY A 56 10.54 14.60 17.27
N VAL A 57 10.82 13.36 17.68
CA VAL A 57 10.57 12.15 16.87
C VAL A 57 9.28 11.49 17.34
N SER A 58 8.42 11.21 16.38
CA SER A 58 7.16 10.50 16.54
C SER A 58 7.30 9.10 15.92
N LEU A 59 6.89 8.05 16.64
CA LEU A 59 6.97 6.66 16.21
C LEU A 59 5.57 6.05 16.15
N GLY A 60 5.27 5.36 15.08
CA GLY A 60 4.04 4.60 14.89
C GLY A 60 4.35 3.23 14.27
N SER A 61 3.35 2.39 14.17
CA SER A 61 3.50 1.13 13.43
C SER A 61 2.19 0.72 12.75
N VAL A 62 2.34 -0.01 11.65
CA VAL A 62 1.23 -0.62 10.93
C VAL A 62 1.49 -2.11 10.80
N GLU A 63 0.55 -2.93 11.22
CA GLU A 63 0.54 -4.35 10.95
C GLU A 63 -0.55 -4.66 9.92
N LEU A 64 -0.20 -5.41 8.89
CA LEU A 64 -1.11 -5.84 7.84
C LEU A 64 -1.09 -7.37 7.73
N LEU A 65 -2.28 -7.95 7.78
CA LEU A 65 -2.53 -9.36 7.50
C LEU A 65 -3.47 -9.47 6.29
N ILE A 66 -3.12 -10.32 5.35
CA ILE A 66 -3.94 -10.63 4.19
C ILE A 66 -4.02 -12.14 4.04
N ASP A 67 -5.22 -12.69 3.94
CA ASP A 67 -5.55 -14.01 3.41
C ASP A 67 -6.86 -13.89 2.63
N ARG A 68 -6.73 -13.67 1.34
CA ARG A 68 -7.84 -13.26 0.48
C ARG A 68 -9.06 -14.16 0.60
N PRO A 69 -10.27 -13.62 0.77
CA PRO A 69 -10.65 -12.21 0.66
C PRO A 69 -10.47 -11.39 1.94
N HIS A 70 -9.95 -11.98 3.01
CA HIS A 70 -9.77 -11.32 4.30
C HIS A 70 -8.54 -10.40 4.30
N ALA A 71 -8.67 -9.25 4.94
CA ALA A 71 -7.54 -8.39 5.27
C ALA A 71 -7.78 -7.66 6.60
N ARG A 72 -6.72 -7.49 7.38
CA ARG A 72 -6.71 -6.75 8.63
C ARG A 72 -5.54 -5.77 8.63
N VAL A 73 -5.81 -4.53 8.99
CA VAL A 73 -4.80 -3.51 9.22
C VAL A 73 -4.94 -3.00 10.65
N THR A 74 -3.88 -3.07 11.41
CA THR A 74 -3.81 -2.48 12.76
C THR A 74 -2.79 -1.35 12.71
N THR A 75 -3.20 -0.14 13.05
CA THR A 75 -2.33 1.05 13.09
C THR A 75 -2.17 1.51 14.53
N ALA A 76 -0.96 1.45 15.07
CA ALA A 76 -0.65 2.00 16.38
C ALA A 76 -0.16 3.45 16.24
N HIS A 77 -0.75 4.34 17.02
CA HIS A 77 -0.48 5.78 16.96
C HIS A 77 0.62 6.20 17.93
N PRO A 78 1.43 7.22 17.56
CA PRO A 78 2.51 7.71 18.41
C PRO A 78 2.08 8.25 19.78
N GLN A 79 0.86 8.80 19.86
CA GLN A 79 0.28 9.34 21.10
C GLN A 79 -0.42 8.28 21.98
N GLY A 80 -0.32 7.02 21.57
CA GLY A 80 -1.04 5.91 22.20
C GLY A 80 -2.39 5.63 21.49
N GLY A 81 -2.95 4.46 21.79
CA GLY A 81 -4.12 3.96 21.09
C GLY A 81 -3.80 3.31 19.74
N TYR A 82 -4.82 2.73 19.14
CA TYR A 82 -4.70 2.06 17.84
C TYR A 82 -6.03 2.05 17.10
N ASP A 83 -5.94 1.89 15.79
CA ASP A 83 -7.07 1.62 14.91
C ASP A 83 -6.97 0.21 14.34
N VAL A 84 -8.09 -0.47 14.22
CA VAL A 84 -8.21 -1.71 13.46
C VAL A 84 -9.16 -1.48 12.29
N TRP A 85 -8.74 -1.87 11.13
CA TRP A 85 -9.55 -1.99 9.95
C TRP A 85 -9.54 -3.44 9.49
N LEU A 86 -10.71 -3.99 9.18
CA LEU A 86 -10.90 -5.39 8.85
C LEU A 86 -11.89 -5.54 7.71
N THR A 87 -11.64 -6.49 6.81
CA THR A 87 -12.63 -6.95 5.81
C THR A 87 -12.63 -8.46 5.68
N ASP A 88 -13.80 -8.99 5.36
CA ASP A 88 -14.02 -10.38 4.93
C ASP A 88 -14.36 -10.47 3.42
N GLY A 89 -14.22 -9.36 2.69
CA GLY A 89 -14.59 -9.21 1.29
C GLY A 89 -16.03 -8.77 1.07
N ALA A 90 -16.94 -8.99 2.01
CA ALA A 90 -18.35 -8.56 1.97
C ALA A 90 -18.57 -7.27 2.78
N ASP A 91 -17.98 -7.22 3.96
CA ASP A 91 -18.09 -6.10 4.88
C ASP A 91 -16.72 -5.50 5.21
N VAL A 92 -16.74 -4.23 5.56
CA VAL A 92 -15.62 -3.51 6.18
C VAL A 92 -16.01 -3.14 7.60
N ARG A 93 -15.16 -3.47 8.56
CA ARG A 93 -15.29 -3.14 9.97
C ARG A 93 -14.12 -2.27 10.39
N GLY A 94 -14.40 -1.25 11.17
CA GLY A 94 -13.40 -0.37 11.79
C GLY A 94 -13.57 -0.33 13.29
N TYR A 95 -12.46 -0.24 14.02
CA TYR A 95 -12.45 0.03 15.45
C TYR A 95 -11.39 1.08 15.76
N ASN A 96 -11.76 2.11 16.51
CA ASN A 96 -10.84 3.12 17.03
C ASN A 96 -10.76 3.00 18.55
N ALA A 97 -9.58 2.65 19.06
CA ALA A 97 -9.38 2.43 20.49
C ALA A 97 -9.34 3.73 21.30
N VAL A 98 -9.01 4.87 20.69
CA VAL A 98 -8.97 6.18 21.37
C VAL A 98 -10.37 6.66 21.71
N THR A 99 -11.31 6.52 20.75
CA THR A 99 -12.70 6.95 20.91
C THR A 99 -13.62 5.83 21.38
N ASN A 100 -13.12 4.60 21.50
CA ASN A 100 -13.87 3.37 21.77
C ASN A 100 -15.10 3.22 20.85
N THR A 101 -14.87 3.44 19.54
CA THR A 101 -15.94 3.40 18.56
C THR A 101 -15.69 2.32 17.51
N THR A 102 -16.78 1.70 17.04
CA THR A 102 -16.74 0.75 15.92
C THR A 102 -17.68 1.17 14.80
N THR A 103 -17.31 0.81 13.57
CA THR A 103 -18.11 1.02 12.38
C THR A 103 -18.24 -0.29 11.60
N ARG A 104 -19.38 -0.50 10.93
CA ARG A 104 -19.57 -1.59 9.98
C ARG A 104 -20.27 -1.05 8.73
N ARG A 105 -19.76 -1.37 7.57
CA ARG A 105 -20.36 -1.00 6.30
C ARG A 105 -20.15 -2.09 5.26
N PRO A 106 -21.10 -2.29 4.34
CA PRO A 106 -20.87 -3.20 3.22
C PRO A 106 -19.70 -2.73 2.37
N HIS A 107 -18.93 -3.69 1.88
CA HIS A 107 -17.90 -3.41 0.90
C HIS A 107 -18.55 -2.94 -0.40
N ARG A 108 -18.15 -1.79 -0.88
CA ARG A 108 -18.52 -1.32 -2.22
C ARG A 108 -17.36 -1.59 -3.16
N ALA A 109 -17.59 -2.48 -4.13
CA ALA A 109 -16.63 -2.68 -5.21
C ALA A 109 -16.35 -1.31 -5.88
N ALA A 110 -15.10 -1.05 -6.20
CA ALA A 110 -14.78 0.14 -6.98
C ALA A 110 -15.47 0.04 -8.35
N PRO A 111 -16.08 1.15 -8.83
CA PRO A 111 -16.75 1.14 -10.11
C PRO A 111 -15.76 0.81 -11.22
N THR A 112 -16.11 -0.20 -12.03
CA THR A 112 -15.34 -0.61 -13.20
C THR A 112 -15.98 -0.03 -14.47
N GLY A 113 -15.19 0.22 -15.51
CA GLY A 113 -15.66 0.68 -16.80
C GLY A 113 -15.43 2.17 -17.06
N LEU A 114 -16.20 2.72 -18.00
CA LEU A 114 -16.16 4.15 -18.35
C LEU A 114 -17.22 4.91 -17.55
N ASP A 115 -16.95 6.17 -17.24
CA ASP A 115 -17.93 7.10 -16.71
C ASP A 115 -18.86 7.61 -17.84
N ASP A 116 -19.85 8.44 -17.46
CA ASP A 116 -20.83 9.00 -18.41
C ASP A 116 -20.21 9.93 -19.47
N ARG A 117 -18.93 10.31 -19.29
CA ARG A 117 -18.14 11.10 -20.24
C ARG A 117 -17.22 10.23 -21.10
N GLY A 118 -17.31 8.90 -20.98
CA GLY A 118 -16.44 7.97 -21.67
C GLY A 118 -15.01 7.91 -21.11
N LEU A 119 -14.77 8.50 -19.92
CA LEU A 119 -13.48 8.43 -19.27
C LEU A 119 -13.39 7.19 -18.38
N PRO A 120 -12.20 6.62 -18.24
CA PRO A 120 -12.03 5.48 -17.37
C PRO A 120 -12.37 5.83 -15.92
N LYS A 121 -13.27 5.08 -15.32
CA LYS A 121 -13.43 5.12 -13.88
C LYS A 121 -12.09 4.72 -13.23
N SER A 122 -11.73 5.40 -12.16
CA SER A 122 -10.38 5.43 -11.56
C SER A 122 -9.85 4.08 -11.04
N SER A 123 -10.58 3.00 -11.21
CA SER A 123 -10.17 1.66 -10.82
C SER A 123 -10.28 0.71 -12.01
N ARG A 124 -9.22 0.65 -12.82
CA ARG A 124 -9.15 -0.23 -14.00
C ARG A 124 -8.54 -1.60 -13.73
N VAL A 125 -7.92 -1.79 -12.59
CA VAL A 125 -7.33 -3.08 -12.25
C VAL A 125 -8.28 -3.80 -11.31
N PRO A 126 -8.87 -4.93 -11.71
CA PRO A 126 -9.56 -5.80 -10.77
C PRO A 126 -8.55 -6.21 -9.70
N THR A 127 -8.78 -5.83 -8.48
CA THR A 127 -7.96 -6.29 -7.38
C THR A 127 -8.68 -7.47 -6.74
N ASP A 128 -8.04 -8.62 -6.73
CA ASP A 128 -8.54 -9.82 -6.04
C ASP A 128 -8.47 -9.67 -4.51
N MET A 129 -8.01 -8.51 -4.05
CA MET A 129 -7.94 -8.16 -2.65
C MET A 129 -9.17 -7.36 -2.25
N GLY A 130 -9.69 -7.67 -1.07
CA GLY A 130 -10.64 -6.80 -0.40
C GLY A 130 -10.14 -5.36 -0.29
N PRO A 131 -11.01 -4.39 0.00
CA PRO A 131 -10.60 -3.01 0.13
C PRO A 131 -9.57 -2.90 1.26
N LEU A 132 -8.45 -2.25 1.00
CA LEU A 132 -7.56 -1.76 2.04
C LEU A 132 -7.99 -0.34 2.44
N PRO A 133 -7.59 0.17 3.61
CA PRO A 133 -7.85 1.56 3.98
C PRO A 133 -7.38 2.48 2.87
N GLY A 134 -8.22 3.42 2.43
CA GLY A 134 -7.94 4.28 1.29
C GLY A 134 -6.74 5.22 1.49
N LYS A 135 -6.26 5.36 2.73
CA LYS A 135 -5.09 6.16 3.11
C LYS A 135 -4.21 5.36 4.04
N GLY A 136 -2.89 5.56 3.93
CA GLY A 136 -1.90 4.96 4.82
C GLY A 136 -0.93 4.01 4.10
N TRP A 137 0.09 3.62 4.84
CA TRP A 137 1.18 2.81 4.31
C TRP A 137 0.77 1.40 3.91
N ALA A 138 -0.21 0.78 4.60
CA ALA A 138 -0.68 -0.57 4.29
C ALA A 138 -0.99 -0.73 2.79
N THR A 139 -1.79 0.19 2.23
CA THR A 139 -2.15 0.16 0.81
C THR A 139 -0.94 0.47 -0.08
N THR A 140 -0.14 1.47 0.26
CA THR A 140 1.03 1.86 -0.53
C THR A 140 2.06 0.73 -0.63
N PHE A 141 2.28 0.00 0.46
CA PHE A 141 3.26 -1.09 0.49
C PHE A 141 2.83 -2.30 -0.35
N VAL A 142 1.55 -2.59 -0.36
CA VAL A 142 0.99 -3.74 -1.11
C VAL A 142 0.73 -3.38 -2.58
N ARG A 143 0.33 -2.12 -2.84
CA ARG A 143 -0.05 -1.60 -4.16
C ARG A 143 0.79 -0.39 -4.56
N PRO A 144 2.09 -0.58 -4.75
CA PRO A 144 3.00 0.55 -5.01
C PRO A 144 2.79 1.22 -6.37
N GLY A 145 2.05 0.61 -7.29
CA GLY A 145 1.82 1.16 -8.64
C GLY A 145 1.26 2.57 -8.65
N SER A 146 0.30 2.89 -7.76
CA SER A 146 -0.21 4.24 -7.64
C SER A 146 0.85 5.22 -7.13
N PHE A 147 1.62 4.83 -6.14
CA PHE A 147 2.72 5.63 -5.61
C PHE A 147 3.81 5.87 -6.67
N CYS A 148 4.22 4.83 -7.40
CA CYS A 148 5.17 4.94 -8.50
C CYS A 148 4.66 5.87 -9.60
N GLY A 149 3.41 5.68 -10.03
CA GLY A 149 2.81 6.44 -11.15
C GLY A 149 2.40 7.87 -10.82
N THR A 150 2.15 8.20 -9.54
CA THR A 150 1.70 9.55 -9.17
C THR A 150 2.76 10.36 -8.44
N VAL A 151 3.54 9.73 -7.56
CA VAL A 151 4.55 10.42 -6.74
C VAL A 151 5.91 10.39 -7.41
N LEU A 152 6.34 9.22 -7.94
CA LEU A 152 7.68 9.06 -8.49
C LEU A 152 7.77 9.37 -9.99
N ALA A 153 6.67 9.34 -10.74
CA ALA A 153 6.68 9.50 -12.20
C ALA A 153 7.27 10.82 -12.72
N GLY A 154 7.22 11.89 -11.89
CA GLY A 154 7.79 13.20 -12.23
C GLY A 154 9.17 13.46 -11.62
N ALA A 155 9.77 12.48 -10.96
CA ALA A 155 11.03 12.63 -10.27
C ALA A 155 12.23 12.35 -11.18
N VAL A 156 13.37 12.96 -10.85
CA VAL A 156 14.67 12.55 -11.41
C VAL A 156 15.10 11.27 -10.67
N LEU A 157 15.08 10.16 -11.39
CA LEU A 157 15.38 8.84 -10.84
C LEU A 157 16.87 8.55 -10.90
N GLY A 158 17.42 8.06 -9.79
CA GLY A 158 18.78 7.52 -9.69
C GLY A 158 18.88 6.10 -10.26
N ALA A 159 20.06 5.52 -10.15
CA ALA A 159 20.28 4.12 -10.50
C ALA A 159 19.62 3.20 -9.46
N VAL A 160 19.18 2.03 -9.94
CA VAL A 160 18.69 0.97 -9.06
C VAL A 160 19.88 0.25 -8.43
N HIS A 161 19.81 0.01 -7.12
CA HIS A 161 20.83 -0.69 -6.35
C HIS A 161 20.22 -1.88 -5.60
N GLU A 162 20.98 -2.97 -5.49
CA GLU A 162 20.58 -4.08 -4.64
C GLU A 162 20.94 -3.78 -3.17
N THR A 163 20.06 -4.14 -2.26
CA THR A 163 20.21 -3.98 -0.83
C THR A 163 19.51 -5.11 -0.06
N ARG A 164 19.49 -5.04 1.26
CA ARG A 164 18.70 -5.93 2.12
C ARG A 164 17.86 -5.14 3.09
N LEU A 165 16.58 -5.53 3.21
CA LEU A 165 15.66 -4.96 4.20
C LEU A 165 14.70 -6.04 4.68
N ALA A 166 14.39 -6.08 5.98
CA ALA A 166 13.54 -7.11 6.60
C ALA A 166 14.00 -8.55 6.26
N GLY A 167 15.31 -8.79 6.18
CA GLY A 167 15.89 -10.10 5.83
C GLY A 167 15.77 -10.50 4.36
N ARG A 168 15.22 -9.65 3.49
CA ARG A 168 14.95 -9.92 2.08
C ARG A 168 15.94 -9.22 1.15
N ILE A 169 16.18 -9.81 -0.02
CA ILE A 169 16.89 -9.12 -1.10
C ILE A 169 15.94 -8.06 -1.67
N ALA A 170 16.40 -6.84 -1.75
CA ALA A 170 15.61 -5.68 -2.11
C ALA A 170 16.32 -4.81 -3.15
N LEU A 171 15.54 -4.01 -3.86
CA LEU A 171 16.00 -3.04 -4.84
C LEU A 171 15.63 -1.64 -4.37
N THR A 172 16.64 -0.79 -4.28
CA THR A 172 16.49 0.59 -3.82
C THR A 172 16.72 1.55 -4.97
N ILE A 173 15.90 2.59 -5.05
CA ILE A 173 16.06 3.71 -5.97
C ILE A 173 15.88 5.03 -5.23
N GLU A 174 16.66 6.04 -5.60
CA GLU A 174 16.44 7.41 -5.14
C GLU A 174 15.65 8.19 -6.21
N ALA A 175 14.73 9.02 -5.74
CA ALA A 175 13.89 9.89 -6.56
C ALA A 175 14.01 11.32 -6.03
N ALA A 176 14.66 12.19 -6.80
CA ALA A 176 14.87 13.59 -6.46
C ALA A 176 13.75 14.47 -7.02
N ALA A 177 13.39 15.53 -6.30
CA ALA A 177 12.30 16.44 -6.64
C ALA A 177 11.02 15.72 -7.08
N PRO A 178 10.54 14.73 -6.31
CA PRO A 178 9.33 14.00 -6.66
C PRO A 178 8.14 14.97 -6.66
N ARG A 179 7.19 14.70 -7.54
CA ARG A 179 5.94 15.45 -7.57
C ARG A 179 5.21 15.27 -6.25
N ALA A 180 5.17 16.32 -5.45
CA ALA A 180 4.44 16.29 -4.19
C ALA A 180 2.94 16.37 -4.46
N VAL A 181 2.22 15.28 -4.23
CA VAL A 181 0.76 15.27 -4.28
C VAL A 181 0.21 15.97 -3.03
N GLY A 182 -0.43 17.13 -3.22
CA GLY A 182 -1.10 17.86 -2.14
C GLY A 182 -0.23 18.86 -1.38
N LEU A 183 0.95 19.21 -1.88
CA LEU A 183 1.77 20.31 -1.37
C LEU A 183 1.81 21.45 -2.39
N ASP A 184 1.73 22.69 -1.91
CA ASP A 184 1.81 23.89 -2.74
C ASP A 184 3.23 24.04 -3.33
N GLY A 185 3.43 23.48 -4.52
CA GLY A 185 4.64 23.67 -5.32
C GLY A 185 5.64 22.50 -5.30
N ASP A 186 6.42 22.43 -6.37
CA ASP A 186 7.55 21.52 -6.50
C ASP A 186 8.65 21.89 -5.49
N ARG A 187 9.06 20.94 -4.68
CA ARG A 187 10.16 21.13 -3.72
C ARG A 187 11.43 20.53 -4.27
N ALA A 188 12.29 21.36 -4.80
CA ALA A 188 13.59 20.93 -5.34
C ALA A 188 14.52 20.29 -4.30
N ASP A 189 14.29 20.54 -3.01
CA ASP A 189 15.04 19.96 -1.89
C ASP A 189 14.48 18.63 -1.38
N PHE A 190 13.37 18.13 -1.99
CA PHE A 190 12.70 16.93 -1.56
C PHE A 190 13.24 15.70 -2.31
N ARG A 191 13.51 14.62 -1.59
CA ARG A 191 14.01 13.37 -2.15
C ARG A 191 13.39 12.19 -1.42
N PHE A 192 13.03 11.17 -2.18
CA PHE A 192 12.67 9.86 -1.64
C PHE A 192 13.79 8.85 -1.87
N ARG A 193 13.93 7.93 -0.92
CA ARG A 193 14.58 6.63 -1.14
C ARG A 193 13.50 5.57 -1.00
N VAL A 194 13.31 4.77 -2.04
CA VAL A 194 12.24 3.78 -2.12
C VAL A 194 12.85 2.41 -2.31
N THR A 195 12.42 1.46 -1.50
CA THR A 195 12.95 0.09 -1.48
C THR A 195 11.83 -0.90 -1.78
N PHE A 196 12.06 -1.78 -2.74
CA PHE A 196 11.11 -2.80 -3.20
C PHE A 196 11.65 -4.20 -2.93
N ASP A 197 10.80 -5.14 -2.60
CA ASP A 197 11.14 -6.55 -2.54
C ASP A 197 11.45 -7.07 -3.95
N ARG A 198 12.64 -7.67 -4.14
CA ARG A 198 13.06 -8.16 -5.45
C ARG A 198 12.17 -9.28 -5.99
N LEU A 199 11.58 -10.09 -5.10
CA LEU A 199 10.78 -11.24 -5.49
C LEU A 199 9.34 -10.88 -5.82
N THR A 200 8.72 -10.00 -5.03
CA THR A 200 7.30 -9.68 -5.15
C THR A 200 7.02 -8.32 -5.76
N GLY A 201 7.98 -7.38 -5.73
CA GLY A 201 7.78 -5.99 -6.13
C GLY A 201 7.01 -5.16 -5.11
N ALA A 202 6.63 -5.72 -3.97
CA ALA A 202 6.01 -4.97 -2.88
C ALA A 202 7.00 -3.96 -2.29
N LEU A 203 6.49 -2.85 -1.74
CA LEU A 203 7.34 -1.91 -1.02
C LEU A 203 7.82 -2.53 0.30
N LEU A 204 9.10 -2.34 0.59
CA LEU A 204 9.71 -2.64 1.88
C LEU A 204 10.09 -1.36 2.62
N GLY A 205 10.26 -0.24 1.93
CA GLY A 205 10.66 1.00 2.58
C GLY A 205 10.41 2.24 1.75
N VAL A 206 10.05 3.31 2.44
CA VAL A 206 10.00 4.68 1.92
C VAL A 206 10.64 5.60 2.95
N GLU A 207 11.64 6.33 2.54
CA GLU A 207 12.32 7.35 3.33
C GLU A 207 12.22 8.69 2.60
N GLU A 208 11.76 9.71 3.31
CA GLU A 208 11.58 11.06 2.81
C GLU A 208 12.68 11.97 3.39
N PHE A 209 13.41 12.64 2.53
CA PHE A 209 14.48 13.56 2.91
C PHE A 209 14.12 14.98 2.47
N ARG A 210 14.54 15.95 3.27
CA ARG A 210 14.59 17.36 2.91
C ARG A 210 16.04 17.80 2.96
N GLY A 211 16.62 18.03 1.79
CA GLY A 211 18.07 18.16 1.68
C GLY A 211 18.76 16.86 2.17
N ALA A 212 19.63 16.99 3.16
CA ALA A 212 20.32 15.85 3.78
C ALA A 212 19.55 15.22 4.97
N HIS A 213 18.46 15.85 5.42
CA HIS A 213 17.77 15.46 6.65
C HIS A 213 16.63 14.48 6.37
N LEU A 214 16.61 13.34 7.06
CA LEU A 214 15.50 12.43 7.08
C LEU A 214 14.34 13.06 7.85
N VAL A 215 13.19 13.29 7.17
CA VAL A 215 12.00 13.90 7.79
C VAL A 215 10.92 12.86 8.10
N ARG A 216 10.86 11.79 7.32
CA ARG A 216 9.92 10.70 7.54
C ARG A 216 10.48 9.40 7.00
N SER A 217 10.17 8.29 7.67
CA SER A 217 10.39 6.95 7.11
C SER A 217 9.25 6.02 7.47
N ALA A 218 8.98 5.08 6.58
CA ALA A 218 8.14 3.92 6.78
C ALA A 218 8.93 2.72 6.28
N LEU A 219 9.37 1.86 7.18
CA LEU A 219 10.25 0.74 6.89
C LEU A 219 9.61 -0.56 7.35
N CYS A 220 9.65 -1.55 6.49
CA CYS A 220 9.22 -2.90 6.82
C CYS A 220 10.19 -3.52 7.83
N SER A 221 9.70 -3.91 8.99
CA SER A 221 10.47 -4.66 9.98
C SER A 221 10.27 -6.17 9.83
N SER A 222 9.15 -6.60 9.21
CA SER A 222 8.85 -8.01 8.93
C SER A 222 8.02 -8.11 7.65
N PHE A 223 8.34 -9.09 6.79
CA PHE A 223 7.64 -9.37 5.55
C PHE A 223 7.61 -10.87 5.28
N GLU A 224 6.42 -11.46 5.31
CA GLU A 224 6.19 -12.89 5.09
C GLU A 224 5.08 -13.05 4.05
N ALA A 225 5.46 -13.38 2.81
CA ALA A 225 4.52 -13.74 1.74
C ALA A 225 4.24 -15.24 1.77
N ASP A 226 3.01 -15.61 1.46
CA ASP A 226 2.50 -16.99 1.37
C ASP A 226 2.66 -17.82 2.67
N ALA A 227 2.79 -17.12 3.81
CA ALA A 227 2.77 -17.75 5.13
C ALA A 227 1.33 -18.13 5.55
N SER A 228 1.21 -19.17 6.37
CA SER A 228 -0.08 -19.54 6.95
C SER A 228 -0.52 -18.50 7.98
N ILE A 229 -1.75 -18.01 7.84
CA ILE A 229 -2.38 -17.09 8.77
C ILE A 229 -3.61 -17.80 9.36
N PRO A 230 -3.71 -17.96 10.69
CA PRO A 230 -4.87 -18.59 11.29
C PRO A 230 -6.11 -17.70 11.10
N ALA A 231 -7.27 -18.32 10.89
CA ALA A 231 -8.52 -17.59 10.70
C ALA A 231 -8.86 -16.66 11.86
N SER A 232 -8.53 -17.05 13.10
CA SER A 232 -8.71 -16.21 14.29
C SER A 232 -7.90 -14.90 14.27
N ALA A 233 -6.87 -14.78 13.43
CA ALA A 233 -6.16 -13.52 13.26
C ALA A 233 -7.02 -12.41 12.64
N PHE A 234 -8.15 -12.77 12.01
CA PHE A 234 -9.12 -11.85 11.43
C PHE A 234 -10.34 -11.62 12.34
N ASP A 235 -10.35 -12.15 13.55
CA ASP A 235 -11.38 -11.85 14.53
C ASP A 235 -11.16 -10.46 15.12
N LEU A 236 -12.25 -9.71 15.28
CA LEU A 236 -12.26 -8.41 15.93
C LEU A 236 -12.95 -8.52 17.28
N GLU A 237 -12.14 -8.65 18.33
CA GLU A 237 -12.63 -8.57 19.70
C GLU A 237 -12.87 -7.11 20.06
N LEU A 238 -14.09 -6.79 20.44
CA LEU A 238 -14.51 -5.43 20.84
C LEU A 238 -14.71 -5.37 22.35
N PRO A 239 -14.36 -4.26 23.01
CA PRO A 239 -14.74 -4.02 24.40
C PRO A 239 -16.26 -4.05 24.58
N PRO A 240 -16.77 -4.44 25.78
CA PRO A 240 -18.20 -4.56 26.02
C PRO A 240 -18.95 -3.21 25.97
N ASP A 241 -18.24 -2.11 26.17
CA ASP A 241 -18.76 -0.74 26.19
C ASP A 241 -18.51 0.04 24.86
N VAL A 242 -18.17 -0.67 23.78
CA VAL A 242 -17.91 -0.04 22.49
C VAL A 242 -19.17 0.63 21.92
N VAL A 243 -18.99 1.84 21.39
CA VAL A 243 -20.05 2.60 20.72
C VAL A 243 -20.05 2.29 19.23
N THR A 244 -21.19 1.80 18.71
CA THR A 244 -21.35 1.54 17.27
C THR A 244 -21.81 2.81 16.55
N LEU A 245 -21.06 3.21 15.53
CA LEU A 245 -21.42 4.29 14.63
C LEU A 245 -21.98 3.71 13.32
N TYR A 246 -23.07 4.29 12.80
CA TYR A 246 -23.79 3.86 11.60
C TYR A 246 -23.53 4.80 10.43
#